data_ca36b31bb7bd8233c8f28853cd1193a8
#
_entry.id   ca36b31bb7bd8233c8f28853cd1193a8
#
_cell.length_a   1.000
_cell.length_b   1.000
_cell.length_c   1.000
_cell.angle_alpha   90.00
_cell.angle_beta   90.00
_cell.angle_gamma   90.00
#
_symmetry.space_group_name_H-M   'P 1'
#
loop_
_entity.id
_entity.type
_entity.pdbx_description
1 polymer ?
#
loop_
_entity_poly.entity_id
_entity_poly.type
_entity_poly.pdbx_seq_one_letter_code
_entity_poly.pdbx_strand_id
1 'polypeptide(L)'
;MVSGPSTATRVLRRTPTSGFKTLRADICVVGAGIAGMSAALQAAKLGRSVIMVDSQPALGGQAVNSIIATFCGMFSNGTHGYQFTHGIADDILSYLERHDQSIYYRHGPNTTVVYYDEVTLGRWIEQSVLETGVTPLLGAMLLDTRMENSRLVSADFMTRYGGVTIEADGFIDASGDAALAWQAGLPCREPEQNGVFGTQMVVLENIDEEHQPTRDVIGARMKECGERYGLVRREGLGFIIPGRGIAAMNMTHIETPLDPVEASAKALEGKEQASRAIEFLKHEFPECFAKARVRSFGLPGIRQTRWIVGRHHLTVEELTSGKKFDDSIGRTAWPIELHDHSDGHHWITFDEDHVHYIPLGSLIPEECDNLVAAGRCIDADSAALSSVRVMGPCIAMGMAAAHALDLSASGSVHQIDMDQMRRRVAENVEQQHYRWDEKELASKVDAS
;
A
#
# COMPACT_ATOMS: atom_id res chain seq x y z
N MET A 1 -17.70 30.10 45.78
CA MET A 1 -17.35 28.67 45.79
C MET A 1 -17.39 28.22 44.35
N VAL A 2 -16.22 27.99 43.76
CA VAL A 2 -16.14 27.41 42.40
C VAL A 2 -16.40 25.91 42.60
N SER A 3 -17.54 25.44 42.12
CA SER A 3 -17.80 23.99 42.04
C SER A 3 -16.76 23.38 41.12
N GLY A 4 -15.84 22.59 41.64
CA GLY A 4 -14.87 21.83 40.83
C GLY A 4 -15.61 20.91 39.86
N PRO A 5 -14.98 20.55 38.70
CA PRO A 5 -15.60 19.65 37.77
C PRO A 5 -15.91 18.30 38.45
N SER A 6 -17.18 17.95 38.48
CA SER A 6 -17.62 16.64 38.99
C SER A 6 -17.26 15.55 37.99
N THR A 7 -16.18 14.83 38.25
CA THR A 7 -15.84 13.60 37.52
C THR A 7 -16.51 12.40 38.19
N ALA A 8 -17.75 12.12 37.80
CA ALA A 8 -18.43 10.92 38.27
C ALA A 8 -17.77 9.68 37.62
N THR A 9 -17.19 8.83 38.45
CA THR A 9 -16.64 7.53 38.03
C THR A 9 -17.52 6.41 38.55
N ARG A 10 -17.62 5.31 37.81
CA ARG A 10 -18.30 4.10 38.24
C ARG A 10 -17.37 2.90 38.13
N VAL A 11 -17.45 1.99 39.12
CA VAL A 11 -16.72 0.72 39.07
C VAL A 11 -17.56 -0.28 38.29
N LEU A 12 -16.97 -0.90 37.26
CA LEU A 12 -17.59 -1.93 36.47
C LEU A 12 -16.74 -3.20 36.52
N ARG A 13 -17.40 -4.36 36.48
CA ARG A 13 -16.76 -5.66 36.23
C ARG A 13 -17.26 -6.19 34.90
N ARG A 14 -16.36 -6.65 34.04
CA ARG A 14 -16.75 -7.38 32.85
C ARG A 14 -17.39 -8.69 33.26
N THR A 15 -18.58 -8.98 32.74
CA THR A 15 -19.20 -10.29 32.87
C THR A 15 -18.66 -11.20 31.77
N PRO A 16 -18.29 -12.45 32.06
CA PRO A 16 -17.76 -13.41 31.08
C PRO A 16 -18.70 -13.69 29.89
N THR A 17 -19.99 -13.42 30.08
CA THR A 17 -21.07 -13.65 29.11
C THR A 17 -21.38 -12.47 28.18
N SER A 18 -20.63 -11.36 28.27
CA SER A 18 -20.81 -10.28 27.30
C SER A 18 -20.23 -10.74 25.95
N GLY A 19 -21.11 -11.19 25.05
CA GLY A 19 -20.76 -11.54 23.68
C GLY A 19 -20.14 -10.37 22.92
N PHE A 20 -19.65 -10.62 21.71
CA PHE A 20 -19.17 -9.58 20.83
C PHE A 20 -20.35 -8.69 20.39
N LYS A 21 -20.07 -7.40 20.18
CA LYS A 21 -21.01 -6.48 19.55
C LYS A 21 -21.11 -6.84 18.07
N THR A 22 -22.31 -7.16 17.58
CA THR A 22 -22.53 -7.42 16.16
C THR A 22 -22.79 -6.11 15.41
N LEU A 23 -22.06 -5.91 14.32
CA LEU A 23 -22.26 -4.87 13.33
C LEU A 23 -22.63 -5.52 11.99
N ARG A 24 -23.36 -4.79 11.14
CA ARG A 24 -23.78 -5.26 9.81
C ARG A 24 -23.49 -4.21 8.76
N ALA A 25 -23.03 -4.66 7.59
CA ALA A 25 -22.84 -3.83 6.41
C ALA A 25 -23.04 -4.65 5.14
N ASP A 26 -23.20 -3.99 4.00
CA ASP A 26 -23.17 -4.69 2.71
C ASP A 26 -21.75 -5.23 2.43
N ILE A 27 -20.73 -4.42 2.75
CA ILE A 27 -19.33 -4.78 2.49
C ILE A 27 -18.46 -4.52 3.73
N CYS A 28 -17.69 -5.53 4.11
CA CYS A 28 -16.60 -5.42 5.09
C CYS A 28 -15.26 -5.38 4.37
N VAL A 29 -14.46 -4.34 4.61
CA VAL A 29 -13.10 -4.18 4.07
C VAL A 29 -12.11 -4.36 5.20
N VAL A 30 -11.21 -5.33 5.11
CA VAL A 30 -10.14 -5.57 6.09
C VAL A 30 -8.82 -5.08 5.55
N GLY A 31 -8.26 -4.10 6.22
CA GLY A 31 -7.09 -3.31 5.82
C GLY A 31 -7.50 -1.91 5.35
N ALA A 32 -6.98 -0.86 6.01
CA ALA A 32 -7.20 0.54 5.66
C ALA A 32 -5.99 1.18 4.96
N GLY A 33 -5.18 0.36 4.29
CA GLY A 33 -4.15 0.80 3.37
C GLY A 33 -4.74 1.35 2.06
N ILE A 34 -3.89 1.73 1.09
CA ILE A 34 -4.33 2.36 -0.15
C ILE A 34 -5.36 1.51 -0.92
N ALA A 35 -5.18 0.19 -1.00
CA ALA A 35 -6.15 -0.69 -1.66
C ALA A 35 -7.49 -0.73 -0.92
N GLY A 36 -7.46 -0.95 0.40
CA GLY A 36 -8.68 -1.06 1.20
C GLY A 36 -9.43 0.27 1.32
N MET A 37 -8.72 1.38 1.48
CA MET A 37 -9.30 2.71 1.45
C MET A 37 -10.00 2.95 0.09
N SER A 38 -9.35 2.65 -1.03
CA SER A 38 -9.94 2.81 -2.37
C SER A 38 -11.17 1.92 -2.55
N ALA A 39 -11.13 0.69 -2.04
CA ALA A 39 -12.27 -0.21 -2.05
C ALA A 39 -13.45 0.33 -1.22
N ALA A 40 -13.18 0.79 0.00
CA ALA A 40 -14.21 1.32 0.89
C ALA A 40 -14.87 2.58 0.33
N LEU A 41 -14.09 3.53 -0.16
CA LEU A 41 -14.62 4.76 -0.77
C LEU A 41 -15.41 4.46 -2.05
N GLN A 42 -14.91 3.54 -2.90
CA GLN A 42 -15.62 3.17 -4.11
C GLN A 42 -16.94 2.45 -3.80
N ALA A 43 -16.96 1.52 -2.84
CA ALA A 43 -18.18 0.85 -2.41
C ALA A 43 -19.20 1.84 -1.84
N ALA A 44 -18.76 2.81 -1.04
CA ALA A 44 -19.64 3.88 -0.53
C ALA A 44 -20.19 4.77 -1.66
N LYS A 45 -19.37 5.12 -2.67
CA LYS A 45 -19.81 5.85 -3.88
C LYS A 45 -20.88 5.06 -4.68
N LEU A 46 -20.83 3.72 -4.61
CA LEU A 46 -21.86 2.83 -5.20
C LEU A 46 -23.13 2.72 -4.34
N GLY A 47 -23.20 3.40 -3.20
CA GLY A 47 -24.34 3.40 -2.29
C GLY A 47 -24.38 2.21 -1.32
N ARG A 48 -23.28 1.47 -1.18
CA ARG A 48 -23.17 0.36 -0.23
C ARG A 48 -22.83 0.86 1.16
N SER A 49 -23.40 0.25 2.19
CA SER A 49 -22.96 0.42 3.56
C SER A 49 -21.63 -0.32 3.75
N VAL A 50 -20.61 0.37 4.32
CA VAL A 50 -19.25 -0.16 4.42
C VAL A 50 -18.75 -0.06 5.85
N ILE A 51 -18.18 -1.15 6.35
CA ILE A 51 -17.33 -1.16 7.55
C ILE A 51 -15.90 -1.45 7.10
N MET A 52 -14.97 -0.53 7.40
CA MET A 52 -13.55 -0.68 7.11
C MET A 52 -12.78 -0.92 8.40
N VAL A 53 -12.04 -2.02 8.45
CA VAL A 53 -11.33 -2.48 9.66
C VAL A 53 -9.82 -2.42 9.43
N ASP A 54 -9.06 -1.97 10.43
CA ASP A 54 -7.60 -2.09 10.42
C ASP A 54 -7.06 -2.47 11.80
N SER A 55 -6.01 -3.28 11.82
CA SER A 55 -5.27 -3.63 13.03
C SER A 55 -4.50 -2.44 13.61
N GLN A 56 -4.12 -1.49 12.77
CA GLN A 56 -3.51 -0.24 13.20
C GLN A 56 -4.58 0.74 13.73
N PRO A 57 -4.23 1.58 14.71
CA PRO A 57 -5.14 2.60 15.22
C PRO A 57 -5.21 3.87 14.33
N ALA A 58 -4.74 3.77 13.09
CA ALA A 58 -4.66 4.86 12.12
C ALA A 58 -4.97 4.36 10.71
N LEU A 59 -5.49 5.24 9.88
CA LEU A 59 -5.78 5.00 8.46
C LEU A 59 -4.52 5.16 7.59
N GLY A 60 -4.60 4.72 6.33
CA GLY A 60 -3.59 4.95 5.30
C GLY A 60 -2.54 3.83 5.15
N GLY A 61 -2.52 2.86 6.08
CA GLY A 61 -1.61 1.71 6.01
C GLY A 61 -0.16 2.13 5.77
N GLN A 62 0.57 1.44 4.90
CA GLN A 62 1.98 1.73 4.67
C GLN A 62 2.24 3.07 3.98
N ALA A 63 1.30 3.57 3.18
CA ALA A 63 1.45 4.88 2.53
C ALA A 63 1.66 6.01 3.54
N VAL A 64 0.96 5.95 4.68
CA VAL A 64 1.02 6.94 5.74
C VAL A 64 1.91 6.47 6.89
N ASN A 65 1.62 5.28 7.46
CA ASN A 65 2.23 4.84 8.71
C ASN A 65 3.66 4.29 8.53
N SER A 66 3.99 3.76 7.35
CA SER A 66 5.38 3.38 7.01
C SER A 66 6.14 4.49 6.28
N ILE A 67 5.51 5.63 6.04
CA ILE A 67 6.11 6.84 5.43
C ILE A 67 6.77 6.53 4.08
N ILE A 68 6.06 5.82 3.19
CA ILE A 68 6.62 5.46 1.88
C ILE A 68 6.86 6.71 1.02
N ALA A 69 6.03 7.74 1.19
CA ALA A 69 6.16 9.08 0.60
C ALA A 69 6.20 9.14 -0.94
N THR A 70 5.89 8.03 -1.63
CA THR A 70 5.90 7.96 -3.10
C THR A 70 4.76 7.13 -3.65
N PHE A 71 4.00 7.68 -4.63
CA PHE A 71 3.14 6.87 -5.48
C PHE A 71 3.93 6.37 -6.69
N CYS A 72 3.94 5.06 -6.86
CA CYS A 72 4.58 4.34 -7.95
C CYS A 72 3.53 3.64 -8.80
N GLY A 73 3.82 3.44 -10.10
CA GLY A 73 2.97 2.66 -10.99
C GLY A 73 1.65 3.34 -11.40
N MET A 74 1.49 4.64 -11.14
CA MET A 74 0.31 5.41 -11.56
C MET A 74 0.36 5.90 -13.00
N PHE A 75 1.56 5.97 -13.58
CA PHE A 75 1.82 6.56 -14.89
C PHE A 75 2.58 5.59 -15.77
N SER A 76 2.44 5.75 -17.09
CA SER A 76 3.24 5.02 -18.08
C SER A 76 4.71 5.43 -18.02
N ASN A 77 5.55 4.62 -18.64
CA ASN A 77 6.96 4.93 -18.82
C ASN A 77 7.15 6.07 -19.84
N GLY A 78 8.39 6.53 -19.98
CA GLY A 78 8.77 7.56 -20.93
C GLY A 78 8.58 8.98 -20.44
N THR A 79 9.09 9.92 -21.24
CA THR A 79 9.09 11.36 -20.92
C THR A 79 7.72 12.02 -21.04
N HIS A 80 6.81 11.41 -21.80
CA HIS A 80 5.42 11.86 -22.01
C HIS A 80 4.41 10.90 -21.39
N GLY A 81 4.70 10.42 -20.19
CA GLY A 81 3.87 9.44 -19.50
C GLY A 81 2.43 9.92 -19.29
N TYR A 82 1.47 9.04 -19.63
CA TYR A 82 0.06 9.25 -19.33
C TYR A 82 -0.37 8.50 -18.07
N GLN A 83 -1.43 8.97 -17.46
CA GLN A 83 -1.94 8.38 -16.22
C GLN A 83 -2.66 7.05 -16.50
N PHE A 84 -2.36 6.02 -15.69
CA PHE A 84 -2.99 4.70 -15.74
C PHE A 84 -4.16 4.57 -14.77
N THR A 85 -4.01 5.09 -13.56
CA THR A 85 -4.98 4.91 -12.47
C THR A 85 -5.78 6.17 -12.28
N HIS A 86 -7.11 6.05 -12.34
CA HIS A 86 -8.08 7.13 -12.32
C HIS A 86 -9.06 7.01 -11.12
N GLY A 87 -10.10 7.84 -11.09
CA GLY A 87 -11.13 7.81 -10.07
C GLY A 87 -10.60 8.25 -8.70
N ILE A 88 -10.45 7.33 -7.76
CA ILE A 88 -9.90 7.64 -6.42
C ILE A 88 -8.48 8.23 -6.52
N ALA A 89 -7.69 7.81 -7.51
CA ALA A 89 -6.36 8.38 -7.74
C ALA A 89 -6.43 9.86 -8.15
N ASP A 90 -7.40 10.23 -8.98
CA ASP A 90 -7.63 11.63 -9.37
C ASP A 90 -8.03 12.49 -8.17
N ASP A 91 -8.89 11.95 -7.29
CA ASP A 91 -9.29 12.63 -6.06
C ASP A 91 -8.07 12.88 -5.14
N ILE A 92 -7.20 11.86 -4.96
CA ILE A 92 -5.95 11.96 -4.20
C ILE A 92 -5.04 13.04 -4.79
N LEU A 93 -4.70 12.92 -6.08
CA LEU A 93 -3.76 13.83 -6.72
C LEU A 93 -4.29 15.27 -6.71
N SER A 94 -5.58 15.48 -7.00
CA SER A 94 -6.21 16.79 -6.97
C SER A 94 -6.23 17.42 -5.58
N TYR A 95 -6.36 16.61 -4.52
CA TYR A 95 -6.26 17.11 -3.15
C TYR A 95 -4.82 17.47 -2.78
N LEU A 96 -3.88 16.59 -3.07
CA LEU A 96 -2.46 16.83 -2.79
C LEU A 96 -1.94 18.06 -3.53
N GLU A 97 -2.27 18.24 -4.81
CA GLU A 97 -1.86 19.42 -5.57
C GLU A 97 -2.38 20.75 -4.98
N ARG A 98 -3.49 20.71 -4.29
CA ARG A 98 -4.05 21.89 -3.62
C ARG A 98 -3.51 22.14 -2.21
N HIS A 99 -3.13 21.08 -1.50
CA HIS A 99 -2.85 21.14 -0.06
C HIS A 99 -1.43 20.72 0.32
N ASP A 100 -0.71 20.02 -0.54
CA ASP A 100 0.67 19.60 -0.31
C ASP A 100 1.61 20.47 -1.17
N GLN A 101 2.29 21.41 -0.51
CA GLN A 101 3.27 22.28 -1.17
C GLN A 101 4.53 21.53 -1.61
N SER A 102 4.71 20.30 -1.17
CA SER A 102 5.85 19.45 -1.50
C SER A 102 5.54 18.35 -2.53
N ILE A 103 4.31 18.33 -3.07
CA ILE A 103 4.01 17.37 -4.14
C ILE A 103 4.96 17.60 -5.31
N TYR A 104 5.60 16.53 -5.76
CA TYR A 104 6.57 16.60 -6.83
C TYR A 104 6.45 15.37 -7.73
N TYR A 105 6.45 15.61 -9.03
CA TYR A 105 6.43 14.56 -10.05
C TYR A 105 7.83 14.40 -10.64
N ARG A 106 8.47 13.29 -10.35
CA ARG A 106 9.75 12.95 -10.98
C ARG A 106 9.51 12.10 -12.21
N HIS A 107 9.78 12.68 -13.36
CA HIS A 107 9.74 11.98 -14.64
C HIS A 107 11.11 11.42 -14.98
N GLY A 108 11.21 10.13 -15.13
CA GLY A 108 12.41 9.42 -15.57
C GLY A 108 12.13 8.61 -16.83
N PRO A 109 13.16 8.11 -17.51
CA PRO A 109 13.00 7.37 -18.75
C PRO A 109 12.14 6.11 -18.61
N ASN A 110 12.17 5.49 -17.43
CA ASN A 110 11.51 4.21 -17.17
C ASN A 110 10.45 4.29 -16.07
N THR A 111 10.27 5.42 -15.41
CA THR A 111 9.28 5.55 -14.32
C THR A 111 8.89 6.99 -14.09
N THR A 112 7.61 7.23 -13.83
CA THR A 112 7.12 8.46 -13.20
C THR A 112 6.70 8.16 -11.77
N VAL A 113 7.24 8.92 -10.81
CA VAL A 113 6.98 8.77 -9.38
C VAL A 113 6.42 10.09 -8.83
N VAL A 114 5.38 10.00 -8.01
CA VAL A 114 4.80 11.17 -7.32
C VAL A 114 5.25 11.16 -5.87
N TYR A 115 5.98 12.19 -5.44
CA TYR A 115 6.33 12.39 -4.04
C TYR A 115 5.21 13.15 -3.34
N TYR A 116 4.89 12.77 -2.13
CA TYR A 116 3.84 13.38 -1.34
C TYR A 116 4.21 13.47 0.14
N ASP A 117 3.54 14.39 0.84
CA ASP A 117 3.58 14.51 2.30
C ASP A 117 2.59 13.51 2.91
N GLU A 118 3.08 12.61 3.77
CA GLU A 118 2.27 11.56 4.39
C GLU A 118 1.18 12.12 5.33
N VAL A 119 1.42 13.29 5.93
CA VAL A 119 0.44 13.94 6.80
C VAL A 119 -0.73 14.46 5.98
N THR A 120 -0.44 15.12 4.86
CA THR A 120 -1.47 15.63 3.95
C THR A 120 -2.30 14.50 3.34
N LEU A 121 -1.65 13.41 2.91
CA LEU A 121 -2.35 12.22 2.42
C LEU A 121 -3.23 11.59 3.54
N GLY A 122 -2.69 11.45 4.75
CA GLY A 122 -3.42 10.90 5.89
C GLY A 122 -4.68 11.72 6.20
N ARG A 123 -4.58 13.05 6.19
CA ARG A 123 -5.73 13.93 6.39
C ARG A 123 -6.79 13.80 5.30
N TRP A 124 -6.37 13.67 4.04
CA TRP A 124 -7.30 13.41 2.95
C TRP A 124 -8.06 12.08 3.15
N ILE A 125 -7.36 11.01 3.52
CA ILE A 125 -7.98 9.70 3.77
C ILE A 125 -9.01 9.80 4.91
N GLU A 126 -8.63 10.40 6.05
CA GLU A 126 -9.52 10.55 7.19
C GLU A 126 -10.78 11.34 6.82
N GLN A 127 -10.61 12.46 6.13
CA GLN A 127 -11.72 13.32 5.70
C GLN A 127 -12.63 12.57 4.71
N SER A 128 -12.07 11.89 3.71
CA SER A 128 -12.84 11.13 2.73
C SER A 128 -13.65 10.00 3.36
N VAL A 129 -13.08 9.28 4.33
CA VAL A 129 -13.79 8.24 5.08
C VAL A 129 -14.97 8.80 5.84
N LEU A 130 -14.80 9.95 6.51
CA LEU A 130 -15.89 10.58 7.27
C LEU A 130 -17.00 11.14 6.35
N GLU A 131 -16.62 11.77 5.24
CA GLU A 131 -17.56 12.38 4.30
C GLU A 131 -18.41 11.36 3.52
N THR A 132 -17.83 10.19 3.21
CA THR A 132 -18.55 9.13 2.48
C THR A 132 -19.40 8.23 3.35
N GLY A 133 -19.35 8.37 4.68
CA GLY A 133 -20.13 7.57 5.62
C GLY A 133 -19.60 6.14 5.83
N VAL A 134 -18.38 5.84 5.38
CA VAL A 134 -17.69 4.59 5.73
C VAL A 134 -17.49 4.53 7.25
N THR A 135 -17.87 3.41 7.86
CA THR A 135 -17.65 3.20 9.31
C THR A 135 -16.28 2.63 9.57
N PRO A 136 -15.32 3.38 10.15
CA PRO A 136 -14.01 2.86 10.48
C PRO A 136 -14.03 2.08 11.81
N LEU A 137 -13.37 0.93 11.87
CA LEU A 137 -13.06 0.16 13.08
C LEU A 137 -11.56 -0.05 13.17
N LEU A 138 -10.87 0.83 13.90
CA LEU A 138 -9.40 0.88 13.97
C LEU A 138 -8.87 0.23 15.26
N GLY A 139 -7.62 -0.28 15.20
CA GLY A 139 -7.01 -1.04 16.29
C GLY A 139 -7.77 -2.34 16.57
N ALA A 140 -8.24 -3.00 15.52
CA ALA A 140 -9.09 -4.19 15.58
C ALA A 140 -8.36 -5.37 14.89
N MET A 141 -7.90 -6.30 15.72
CA MET A 141 -7.24 -7.54 15.27
C MET A 141 -8.29 -8.57 14.85
N LEU A 142 -8.16 -9.12 13.64
CA LEU A 142 -8.96 -10.25 13.19
C LEU A 142 -8.63 -11.48 14.04
N LEU A 143 -9.65 -12.12 14.59
CA LEU A 143 -9.51 -13.30 15.43
C LEU A 143 -9.94 -14.59 14.74
N ASP A 144 -11.11 -14.52 14.12
CA ASP A 144 -11.76 -15.69 13.54
C ASP A 144 -12.75 -15.27 12.44
N THR A 145 -13.16 -16.21 11.63
CA THR A 145 -14.13 -16.04 10.58
C THR A 145 -15.13 -17.19 10.58
N ARG A 146 -16.33 -16.94 10.10
CA ARG A 146 -17.34 -17.98 9.91
C ARG A 146 -17.68 -18.13 8.44
N MET A 147 -17.39 -19.33 7.91
CA MET A 147 -17.79 -19.74 6.58
C MET A 147 -19.05 -20.58 6.64
N GLU A 148 -19.96 -20.38 5.69
CA GLU A 148 -21.11 -21.26 5.44
C GLU A 148 -21.09 -21.65 3.96
N ASN A 149 -20.84 -22.93 3.68
CA ASN A 149 -20.53 -23.41 2.32
C ASN A 149 -19.33 -22.63 1.74
N SER A 150 -19.47 -22.04 0.56
CA SER A 150 -18.48 -21.23 -0.12
C SER A 150 -18.56 -19.73 0.22
N ARG A 151 -19.24 -19.32 1.30
CA ARG A 151 -19.44 -17.91 1.64
C ARG A 151 -18.89 -17.56 3.02
N LEU A 152 -18.16 -16.48 3.08
CA LEU A 152 -17.81 -15.83 4.33
C LEU A 152 -19.05 -15.09 4.86
N VAL A 153 -19.48 -15.41 6.08
CA VAL A 153 -20.70 -14.87 6.68
C VAL A 153 -20.38 -13.79 7.71
N SER A 154 -19.34 -13.99 8.48
CA SER A 154 -18.89 -13.03 9.47
C SER A 154 -17.40 -13.13 9.77
N ALA A 155 -16.86 -12.06 10.31
CA ALA A 155 -15.51 -11.99 10.84
C ALA A 155 -15.53 -11.37 12.24
N ASP A 156 -14.76 -11.97 13.15
CA ASP A 156 -14.64 -11.58 14.54
C ASP A 156 -13.36 -10.79 14.78
N PHE A 157 -13.48 -9.67 15.45
CA PHE A 157 -12.37 -8.78 15.74
C PHE A 157 -12.29 -8.48 17.24
N MET A 158 -11.04 -8.33 17.73
CA MET A 158 -10.79 -7.85 19.08
C MET A 158 -10.20 -6.45 19.04
N THR A 159 -10.80 -5.55 19.80
CA THR A 159 -10.27 -4.22 20.09
C THR A 159 -9.91 -4.11 21.57
N ARG A 160 -9.16 -3.08 21.95
CA ARG A 160 -8.93 -2.79 23.37
C ARG A 160 -10.20 -2.45 24.16
N TYR A 161 -11.33 -2.21 23.47
CA TYR A 161 -12.61 -1.89 24.07
C TYR A 161 -13.60 -3.06 24.11
N GLY A 162 -13.25 -4.20 23.49
CA GLY A 162 -14.06 -5.41 23.44
C GLY A 162 -14.10 -6.03 22.05
N GLY A 163 -14.80 -7.15 21.95
CA GLY A 163 -14.96 -7.89 20.69
C GLY A 163 -16.08 -7.33 19.81
N VAL A 164 -15.91 -7.42 18.51
CA VAL A 164 -16.89 -7.02 17.48
C VAL A 164 -16.97 -8.13 16.45
N THR A 165 -18.19 -8.60 16.16
CA THR A 165 -18.50 -9.46 15.01
C THR A 165 -19.03 -8.59 13.89
N ILE A 166 -18.48 -8.70 12.70
CA ILE A 166 -19.01 -8.04 11.51
C ILE A 166 -19.65 -9.07 10.61
N GLU A 167 -20.94 -8.94 10.35
CA GLU A 167 -21.69 -9.68 9.34
C GLU A 167 -21.79 -8.82 8.08
N ALA A 168 -21.46 -9.40 6.91
CA ALA A 168 -21.51 -8.68 5.65
C ALA A 168 -21.90 -9.60 4.47
N ASP A 169 -22.48 -9.02 3.43
CA ASP A 169 -22.80 -9.74 2.20
C ASP A 169 -21.55 -10.04 1.36
N GLY A 170 -20.57 -9.12 1.41
CA GLY A 170 -19.28 -9.24 0.72
C GLY A 170 -18.11 -8.79 1.58
N PHE A 171 -16.95 -9.36 1.33
CA PHE A 171 -15.71 -9.07 2.05
C PHE A 171 -14.58 -8.71 1.08
N ILE A 172 -13.76 -7.74 1.48
CA ILE A 172 -12.54 -7.38 0.75
C ILE A 172 -11.34 -7.59 1.67
N ASP A 173 -10.43 -8.48 1.25
CA ASP A 173 -9.14 -8.66 1.93
C ASP A 173 -8.09 -7.71 1.32
N ALA A 174 -7.89 -6.59 1.97
CA ALA A 174 -6.87 -5.60 1.67
C ALA A 174 -5.84 -5.47 2.81
N SER A 175 -5.75 -6.50 3.66
CA SER A 175 -4.87 -6.55 4.82
C SER A 175 -3.39 -6.47 4.45
N GLY A 176 -3.05 -6.87 3.22
CA GLY A 176 -1.69 -7.02 2.72
C GLY A 176 -1.02 -8.33 3.12
N ASP A 177 -1.70 -9.15 3.92
CA ASP A 177 -1.21 -10.41 4.47
C ASP A 177 -2.19 -11.58 4.22
N ALA A 178 -3.22 -11.38 3.37
CA ALA A 178 -4.32 -12.31 3.11
C ALA A 178 -5.00 -12.81 4.41
N ALA A 179 -5.19 -11.91 5.37
CA ALA A 179 -5.61 -12.27 6.72
C ALA A 179 -7.03 -12.88 6.76
N LEU A 180 -7.97 -12.36 5.96
CA LEU A 180 -9.32 -12.93 5.86
C LEU A 180 -9.30 -14.31 5.20
N ALA A 181 -8.60 -14.44 4.07
CA ALA A 181 -8.50 -15.72 3.37
C ALA A 181 -7.86 -16.78 4.25
N TRP A 182 -6.77 -16.42 4.95
CA TRP A 182 -6.08 -17.33 5.89
C TRP A 182 -6.97 -17.77 7.05
N GLN A 183 -7.65 -16.84 7.71
CA GLN A 183 -8.55 -17.18 8.82
C GLN A 183 -9.80 -17.94 8.37
N ALA A 184 -10.24 -17.75 7.13
CA ALA A 184 -11.33 -18.51 6.53
C ALA A 184 -10.93 -19.94 6.12
N GLY A 185 -9.65 -20.33 6.30
CA GLY A 185 -9.14 -21.63 5.91
C GLY A 185 -9.00 -21.81 4.40
N LEU A 186 -9.01 -20.72 3.63
CA LEU A 186 -8.80 -20.78 2.17
C LEU A 186 -7.32 -20.98 1.85
N PRO A 187 -7.00 -21.62 0.72
CA PRO A 187 -5.63 -21.76 0.27
C PRO A 187 -4.94 -20.39 0.14
N CYS A 188 -3.74 -20.29 0.70
CA CYS A 188 -2.88 -19.14 0.57
C CYS A 188 -1.48 -19.57 0.16
N ARG A 189 -0.75 -18.65 -0.47
CA ARG A 189 0.67 -18.79 -0.77
C ARG A 189 1.49 -18.00 0.24
N GLU A 190 2.70 -18.46 0.49
CA GLU A 190 3.72 -17.74 1.26
C GLU A 190 5.10 -18.01 0.64
N PRO A 191 6.11 -17.16 0.86
CA PRO A 191 7.46 -17.40 0.35
C PRO A 191 8.05 -18.68 0.93
N GLU A 192 8.65 -19.52 0.08
CA GLU A 192 9.26 -20.78 0.53
C GLU A 192 10.52 -20.55 1.37
N GLN A 193 11.35 -19.53 1.04
CA GLN A 193 12.57 -19.17 1.75
C GLN A 193 12.83 -17.67 1.64
N ASN A 194 13.42 -17.10 2.71
CA ASN A 194 13.97 -15.74 2.80
C ASN A 194 13.13 -14.60 2.24
N GLY A 195 11.87 -14.79 1.97
CA GLY A 195 10.88 -13.78 1.57
C GLY A 195 11.41 -12.55 0.80
N VAL A 196 10.54 -11.63 0.55
CA VAL A 196 10.92 -10.32 -0.01
C VAL A 196 11.21 -9.36 1.14
N PHE A 197 12.43 -8.81 1.21
CA PHE A 197 12.84 -7.90 2.27
C PHE A 197 11.92 -6.68 2.38
N GLY A 198 11.53 -6.36 3.59
CA GLY A 198 10.87 -5.11 3.98
C GLY A 198 11.86 -3.95 4.09
N THR A 199 11.38 -2.81 4.56
CA THR A 199 12.20 -1.63 4.78
C THR A 199 11.77 -0.88 6.04
N GLN A 200 12.71 -0.23 6.70
CA GLN A 200 12.46 0.80 7.71
C GLN A 200 12.69 2.16 7.08
N MET A 201 11.61 2.88 6.80
CA MET A 201 11.73 4.27 6.38
C MET A 201 12.05 5.15 7.58
N VAL A 202 12.86 6.18 7.34
CA VAL A 202 13.17 7.22 8.32
C VAL A 202 13.12 8.59 7.65
N VAL A 203 12.54 9.55 8.36
CA VAL A 203 12.54 10.96 7.93
C VAL A 203 13.60 11.70 8.72
N LEU A 204 14.49 12.34 7.99
CA LEU A 204 15.51 13.24 8.51
C LEU A 204 15.10 14.68 8.30
N GLU A 205 15.45 15.56 9.22
CA GLU A 205 15.31 17.01 9.10
C GLU A 205 16.64 17.72 9.29
N ASN A 206 16.72 19.00 9.01
CA ASN A 206 17.91 19.82 8.96
C ASN A 206 18.91 19.35 7.88
N ILE A 207 18.38 19.01 6.71
CA ILE A 207 19.16 18.67 5.53
C ILE A 207 19.56 19.95 4.82
N ASP A 208 20.81 20.03 4.39
CA ASP A 208 21.28 21.09 3.50
C ASP A 208 21.08 20.64 2.05
N GLU A 209 20.01 21.15 1.43
CA GLU A 209 19.58 20.75 0.09
C GLU A 209 20.54 21.23 -1.00
N GLU A 210 21.29 22.34 -0.77
CA GLU A 210 22.25 22.88 -1.74
C GLU A 210 23.43 21.93 -1.99
N HIS A 211 23.75 21.08 -0.98
CA HIS A 211 24.86 20.14 -1.04
C HIS A 211 24.38 18.68 -1.21
N GLN A 212 23.19 18.49 -1.77
CA GLN A 212 22.60 17.17 -1.97
C GLN A 212 23.46 16.31 -2.89
N PRO A 213 23.97 15.14 -2.42
CA PRO A 213 24.63 14.19 -3.31
C PRO A 213 23.61 13.50 -4.21
N THR A 214 24.01 13.19 -5.45
CA THR A 214 23.16 12.40 -6.34
C THR A 214 23.00 10.96 -5.82
N ARG A 215 21.94 10.29 -6.26
CA ARG A 215 21.68 8.88 -5.91
C ARG A 215 22.87 7.97 -6.28
N ASP A 216 23.48 8.20 -7.44
CA ASP A 216 24.60 7.40 -7.92
C ASP A 216 25.85 7.57 -7.05
N VAL A 217 26.10 8.80 -6.60
CA VAL A 217 27.20 9.12 -5.67
C VAL A 217 27.01 8.44 -4.33
N ILE A 218 25.80 8.49 -3.76
CA ILE A 218 25.46 7.78 -2.51
C ILE A 218 25.64 6.27 -2.73
N GLY A 219 25.09 5.71 -3.80
CA GLY A 219 25.16 4.28 -4.11
C GLY A 219 26.59 3.79 -4.30
N ALA A 220 27.43 4.54 -5.03
CA ALA A 220 28.85 4.22 -5.21
C ALA A 220 29.60 4.20 -3.86
N ARG A 221 29.33 5.20 -3.01
CA ARG A 221 29.97 5.30 -1.69
C ARG A 221 29.50 4.19 -0.73
N MET A 222 28.22 3.78 -0.79
CA MET A 222 27.71 2.64 -0.03
C MET A 222 28.41 1.33 -0.43
N LYS A 223 28.66 1.12 -1.72
CA LYS A 223 29.39 -0.06 -2.21
C LYS A 223 30.84 -0.06 -1.75
N GLU A 224 31.50 1.11 -1.74
CA GLU A 224 32.91 1.27 -1.36
C GLU A 224 33.17 1.07 0.14
N CYS A 225 32.35 1.67 1.01
CA CYS A 225 32.63 1.71 2.44
C CYS A 225 31.48 1.29 3.36
N GLY A 226 30.32 0.87 2.79
CA GLY A 226 29.15 0.51 3.58
C GLY A 226 29.37 -0.60 4.60
N GLU A 227 30.30 -1.54 4.31
CA GLU A 227 30.68 -2.61 5.25
C GLU A 227 31.27 -2.05 6.56
N ARG A 228 32.06 -0.99 6.49
CA ARG A 228 32.63 -0.32 7.67
C ARG A 228 31.56 0.21 8.64
N TYR A 229 30.38 0.57 8.09
CA TYR A 229 29.22 1.04 8.86
C TYR A 229 28.23 -0.10 9.19
N GLY A 230 28.49 -1.32 8.75
CA GLY A 230 27.60 -2.45 8.94
C GLY A 230 26.28 -2.30 8.17
N LEU A 231 26.30 -1.65 6.98
CA LEU A 231 25.13 -1.52 6.13
C LEU A 231 24.78 -2.88 5.54
N VAL A 232 23.53 -3.32 5.77
CA VAL A 232 22.97 -4.53 5.16
C VAL A 232 22.68 -4.25 3.68
N ARG A 233 21.84 -3.26 3.39
CA ARG A 233 21.57 -2.80 2.04
C ARG A 233 22.67 -1.86 1.58
N ARG A 234 23.22 -2.13 0.40
CA ARG A 234 24.30 -1.32 -0.21
C ARG A 234 23.85 -0.54 -1.45
N GLU A 235 22.55 -0.48 -1.66
CA GLU A 235 21.87 0.34 -2.64
C GLU A 235 20.92 1.26 -1.90
N GLY A 236 21.27 2.53 -1.78
CA GLY A 236 20.49 3.48 -1.01
C GLY A 236 19.55 4.29 -1.86
N LEU A 237 18.37 4.54 -1.33
CA LEU A 237 17.41 5.49 -1.88
C LEU A 237 17.07 6.52 -0.81
N GLY A 238 17.41 7.78 -1.08
CA GLY A 238 16.98 8.91 -0.30
C GLY A 238 16.20 9.87 -1.19
N PHE A 239 15.10 10.39 -0.67
CA PHE A 239 14.30 11.40 -1.33
C PHE A 239 14.42 12.68 -0.50
N ILE A 240 15.10 13.68 -1.01
CA ILE A 240 15.05 15.00 -0.41
C ILE A 240 13.78 15.68 -0.91
N ILE A 241 13.01 16.21 0.02
CA ILE A 241 11.76 16.91 -0.29
C ILE A 241 12.12 18.37 -0.52
N PRO A 242 12.01 18.89 -1.76
CA PRO A 242 12.49 20.22 -2.11
C PRO A 242 11.87 21.32 -1.25
N GLY A 243 12.71 22.24 -0.80
CA GLY A 243 12.28 23.42 -0.04
C GLY A 243 11.90 23.18 1.42
N ARG A 244 12.11 21.97 1.96
CA ARG A 244 11.72 21.63 3.34
C ARG A 244 12.88 21.28 4.28
N GLY A 245 14.09 21.09 3.76
CA GLY A 245 15.22 20.60 4.55
C GLY A 245 14.96 19.21 5.15
N ILE A 246 14.16 18.38 4.47
CA ILE A 246 13.73 17.05 4.90
C ILE A 246 14.13 16.01 3.88
N ALA A 247 14.57 14.84 4.34
CA ALA A 247 14.81 13.67 3.50
C ALA A 247 14.08 12.45 4.03
N ALA A 248 13.36 11.74 3.18
CA ALA A 248 12.83 10.40 3.45
C ALA A 248 13.83 9.36 2.93
N MET A 249 14.33 8.49 3.81
CA MET A 249 15.41 7.54 3.50
C MET A 249 14.90 6.11 3.48
N ASN A 250 15.16 5.40 2.37
CA ASN A 250 14.89 3.98 2.19
C ASN A 250 16.21 3.24 1.99
N MET A 251 16.96 3.01 3.08
CA MET A 251 18.32 2.48 3.06
C MET A 251 18.49 1.19 3.86
N THR A 252 17.38 0.48 4.14
CA THR A 252 17.41 -0.73 4.95
C THR A 252 16.81 -1.91 4.20
N HIS A 253 17.20 -3.12 4.57
CA HIS A 253 16.52 -4.36 4.22
C HIS A 253 16.23 -5.15 5.50
N ILE A 254 14.95 -5.36 5.78
CA ILE A 254 14.46 -6.07 6.95
C ILE A 254 13.86 -7.39 6.49
N GLU A 255 14.31 -8.48 7.05
CA GLU A 255 13.62 -9.77 6.86
C GLU A 255 12.18 -9.68 7.37
N THR A 256 11.27 -10.37 6.71
CA THR A 256 9.84 -10.34 7.02
C THR A 256 9.31 -11.75 7.31
N PRO A 257 9.80 -12.40 8.39
CA PRO A 257 9.35 -13.73 8.77
C PRO A 257 7.86 -13.71 9.14
N LEU A 258 7.21 -14.87 9.00
CA LEU A 258 5.79 -15.04 9.39
C LEU A 258 5.63 -15.48 10.84
N ASP A 259 6.72 -15.83 11.55
CA ASP A 259 6.68 -16.02 12.98
C ASP A 259 6.53 -14.67 13.70
N PRO A 260 5.53 -14.52 14.60
CA PRO A 260 5.23 -13.22 15.21
C PRO A 260 6.33 -12.70 16.14
N VAL A 261 7.12 -13.59 16.75
CA VAL A 261 8.22 -13.19 17.66
C VAL A 261 9.40 -12.73 16.83
N GLU A 262 9.77 -13.47 15.79
CA GLU A 262 10.83 -13.12 14.86
C GLU A 262 10.50 -11.83 14.11
N ALA A 263 9.27 -11.68 13.61
CA ALA A 263 8.80 -10.47 12.94
C ALA A 263 8.96 -9.22 13.83
N SER A 264 8.63 -9.36 15.12
CA SER A 264 8.78 -8.28 16.10
C SER A 264 10.26 -7.93 16.32
N ALA A 265 11.15 -8.93 16.43
CA ALA A 265 12.59 -8.72 16.56
C ALA A 265 13.17 -8.01 15.31
N LYS A 266 12.78 -8.45 14.10
CA LYS A 266 13.22 -7.83 12.83
C LYS A 266 12.71 -6.40 12.68
N ALA A 267 11.51 -6.08 13.14
CA ALA A 267 11.01 -4.71 13.17
C ALA A 267 11.87 -3.77 14.04
N LEU A 268 12.41 -4.26 15.14
CA LEU A 268 13.33 -3.49 15.97
C LEU A 268 14.71 -3.37 15.32
N GLU A 269 15.23 -4.46 14.72
CA GLU A 269 16.49 -4.45 13.96
C GLU A 269 16.47 -3.42 12.83
N GLY A 270 15.32 -3.20 12.19
CA GLY A 270 15.19 -2.21 11.12
C GLY A 270 15.58 -0.79 11.55
N LYS A 271 15.27 -0.39 12.79
CA LYS A 271 15.69 0.92 13.31
C LYS A 271 17.20 1.01 13.55
N GLU A 272 17.82 -0.09 13.96
CA GLU A 272 19.28 -0.17 14.11
C GLU A 272 19.97 -0.09 12.75
N GLN A 273 19.43 -0.74 11.73
CA GLN A 273 19.93 -0.60 10.35
C GLN A 273 19.80 0.85 9.86
N ALA A 274 18.66 1.51 10.11
CA ALA A 274 18.46 2.92 9.75
C ALA A 274 19.44 3.84 10.49
N SER A 275 19.73 3.58 11.77
CA SER A 275 20.71 4.36 12.55
C SER A 275 22.11 4.27 11.95
N ARG A 276 22.54 3.07 11.52
CA ARG A 276 23.83 2.88 10.82
C ARG A 276 23.88 3.60 9.48
N ALA A 277 22.76 3.60 8.73
CA ALA A 277 22.67 4.33 7.47
C ALA A 277 22.76 5.86 7.68
N ILE A 278 22.16 6.38 8.75
CA ILE A 278 22.25 7.81 9.11
C ILE A 278 23.70 8.19 9.49
N GLU A 279 24.37 7.33 10.26
CA GLU A 279 25.77 7.53 10.62
C GLU A 279 26.68 7.57 9.36
N PHE A 280 26.45 6.63 8.43
CA PHE A 280 27.12 6.64 7.12
C PHE A 280 26.90 7.98 6.39
N LEU A 281 25.64 8.45 6.27
CA LEU A 281 25.35 9.71 5.57
C LEU A 281 26.03 10.91 6.22
N LYS A 282 26.03 11.00 7.54
CA LYS A 282 26.68 12.10 8.28
C LYS A 282 28.18 12.14 8.11
N HIS A 283 28.83 10.99 8.02
CA HIS A 283 30.28 10.90 7.91
C HIS A 283 30.77 11.04 6.46
N GLU A 284 30.05 10.45 5.52
CA GLU A 284 30.46 10.42 4.12
C GLU A 284 29.96 11.63 3.32
N PHE A 285 28.86 12.28 3.78
CA PHE A 285 28.27 13.45 3.14
C PHE A 285 27.98 14.56 4.19
N PRO A 286 29.01 15.04 4.91
CA PRO A 286 28.79 15.96 6.02
C PRO A 286 28.23 17.32 5.59
N GLU A 287 28.51 17.78 4.38
CA GLU A 287 27.98 19.05 3.86
C GLU A 287 26.46 19.04 3.84
N CYS A 288 25.85 17.94 3.44
CA CYS A 288 24.41 17.77 3.40
C CYS A 288 23.82 17.31 4.75
N PHE A 289 24.46 16.33 5.43
CA PHE A 289 23.83 15.58 6.52
C PHE A 289 24.43 15.82 7.92
N ALA A 290 25.49 16.62 8.11
CA ALA A 290 26.12 16.79 9.42
C ALA A 290 25.15 17.25 10.51
N LYS A 291 24.19 18.11 10.17
CA LYS A 291 23.17 18.63 11.08
C LYS A 291 21.89 17.83 11.09
N ALA A 292 21.82 16.79 10.27
CA ALA A 292 20.63 15.95 10.15
C ALA A 292 20.28 15.31 11.49
N ARG A 293 18.99 15.24 11.79
CA ARG A 293 18.46 14.49 12.93
C ARG A 293 17.20 13.73 12.51
N VAL A 294 16.94 12.64 13.20
CA VAL A 294 15.72 11.86 12.98
C VAL A 294 14.52 12.68 13.43
N ARG A 295 13.59 12.93 12.51
CA ARG A 295 12.28 13.47 12.79
C ARG A 295 11.30 12.36 13.19
N SER A 296 11.27 11.28 12.40
CA SER A 296 10.38 10.14 12.66
C SER A 296 10.90 8.85 12.02
N PHE A 297 10.53 7.72 12.62
CA PHE A 297 10.59 6.41 11.98
C PHE A 297 9.19 6.01 11.56
N GLY A 298 9.03 5.49 10.35
CA GLY A 298 7.81 4.81 9.95
C GLY A 298 7.62 3.48 10.66
N LEU A 299 6.47 2.87 10.53
CA LEU A 299 6.34 1.44 10.79
C LEU A 299 7.12 0.65 9.73
N PRO A 300 7.52 -0.60 10.00
CA PRO A 300 8.16 -1.43 8.99
C PRO A 300 7.31 -1.52 7.71
N GLY A 301 7.92 -1.20 6.58
CA GLY A 301 7.31 -1.35 5.26
C GLY A 301 7.45 -2.78 4.78
N ILE A 302 6.38 -3.55 4.83
CA ILE A 302 6.34 -4.96 4.43
C ILE A 302 5.97 -5.05 2.96
N ARG A 303 6.81 -5.73 2.16
CA ARG A 303 6.57 -5.86 0.72
C ARG A 303 5.78 -7.10 0.35
N GLN A 304 6.01 -8.21 1.01
CA GLN A 304 5.32 -9.47 0.77
C GLN A 304 5.33 -10.34 2.01
N THR A 305 4.20 -10.98 2.29
CA THR A 305 4.05 -12.01 3.33
C THR A 305 3.25 -13.16 2.73
N ARG A 306 1.95 -13.22 2.99
CA ARG A 306 1.02 -14.22 2.48
C ARG A 306 0.08 -13.58 1.46
N TRP A 307 -0.34 -14.34 0.45
CA TRP A 307 -1.32 -13.92 -0.55
C TRP A 307 -2.25 -15.09 -0.93
N ILE A 308 -3.40 -14.78 -1.53
CA ILE A 308 -4.42 -15.79 -1.85
C ILE A 308 -3.96 -16.74 -2.97
N VAL A 309 -4.65 -17.89 -3.10
CA VAL A 309 -4.70 -18.66 -4.33
C VAL A 309 -5.95 -18.20 -5.09
N GLY A 310 -5.74 -17.47 -6.17
CA GLY A 310 -6.77 -16.89 -7.00
C GLY A 310 -7.15 -17.78 -8.17
N ARG A 311 -8.22 -17.42 -8.89
CA ARG A 311 -8.64 -18.07 -10.14
C ARG A 311 -7.62 -17.92 -11.28
N HIS A 312 -6.76 -16.92 -11.18
CA HIS A 312 -5.66 -16.66 -12.09
C HIS A 312 -4.39 -16.37 -11.30
N HIS A 313 -3.33 -17.08 -11.58
CA HIS A 313 -2.00 -16.80 -11.06
C HIS A 313 -1.25 -15.93 -12.07
N LEU A 314 -1.09 -14.64 -11.77
CA LEU A 314 -0.38 -13.70 -12.65
C LEU A 314 1.12 -14.03 -12.68
N THR A 315 1.63 -14.43 -13.83
CA THR A 315 3.03 -14.84 -13.98
C THR A 315 3.93 -13.72 -14.47
N VAL A 316 5.22 -13.87 -14.23
CA VAL A 316 6.26 -12.96 -14.78
C VAL A 316 6.23 -12.93 -16.30
N GLU A 317 5.98 -14.07 -16.95
CA GLU A 317 5.89 -14.18 -18.41
C GLU A 317 4.71 -13.34 -18.96
N GLU A 318 3.53 -13.44 -18.35
CA GLU A 318 2.37 -12.65 -18.75
C GLU A 318 2.60 -11.15 -18.54
N LEU A 319 3.25 -10.79 -17.43
CA LEU A 319 3.60 -9.41 -17.11
C LEU A 319 4.62 -8.85 -18.12
N THR A 320 5.71 -9.57 -18.37
CA THR A 320 6.79 -9.12 -19.27
C THR A 320 6.36 -9.08 -20.73
N SER A 321 5.42 -9.95 -21.15
CA SER A 321 4.83 -9.92 -22.49
C SER A 321 3.78 -8.82 -22.70
N GLY A 322 3.39 -8.11 -21.62
CA GLY A 322 2.31 -7.10 -21.69
C GLY A 322 0.94 -7.70 -22.01
N LYS A 323 0.71 -8.96 -21.58
CA LYS A 323 -0.55 -9.66 -21.87
C LYS A 323 -1.75 -8.90 -21.32
N LYS A 324 -2.71 -8.58 -22.19
CA LYS A 324 -4.02 -8.06 -21.83
C LYS A 324 -4.99 -9.24 -21.66
N PHE A 325 -5.77 -9.21 -20.58
CA PHE A 325 -6.76 -10.23 -20.25
C PHE A 325 -8.17 -9.73 -20.55
N ASP A 326 -9.09 -10.65 -20.84
CA ASP A 326 -10.52 -10.30 -21.03
C ASP A 326 -11.16 -9.73 -19.77
N ASP A 327 -10.59 -10.06 -18.60
CA ASP A 327 -10.99 -9.60 -17.29
C ASP A 327 -10.01 -8.60 -16.66
N SER A 328 -9.22 -7.88 -17.47
CA SER A 328 -8.31 -6.84 -16.97
C SER A 328 -9.05 -5.77 -16.18
N ILE A 329 -8.54 -5.41 -14.99
CA ILE A 329 -9.16 -4.42 -14.08
C ILE A 329 -8.31 -3.18 -13.84
N GLY A 330 -7.07 -3.21 -14.27
CA GLY A 330 -6.09 -2.15 -14.14
C GLY A 330 -4.82 -2.51 -14.88
N ARG A 331 -3.90 -1.57 -14.93
CA ARG A 331 -2.62 -1.71 -15.63
C ARG A 331 -1.54 -0.88 -14.97
N THR A 332 -0.30 -1.22 -15.27
CA THR A 332 0.88 -0.45 -14.89
C THR A 332 2.02 -0.73 -15.86
N ALA A 333 3.11 0.00 -15.74
CA ALA A 333 4.38 -0.27 -16.39
C ALA A 333 5.54 -0.21 -15.37
N TRP A 334 5.20 -0.36 -14.08
CA TRP A 334 6.21 -0.32 -13.01
C TRP A 334 7.19 -1.46 -13.19
N PRO A 335 8.50 -1.22 -13.06
CA PRO A 335 9.53 -2.25 -13.15
C PRO A 335 9.29 -3.42 -12.18
N ILE A 336 9.82 -4.58 -12.49
CA ILE A 336 9.94 -5.65 -11.50
C ILE A 336 10.98 -5.19 -10.48
N GLU A 337 10.51 -4.84 -9.27
CA GLU A 337 11.29 -4.35 -8.14
C GLU A 337 11.32 -5.41 -7.05
N LEU A 338 12.13 -6.46 -7.25
CA LEU A 338 12.19 -7.62 -6.37
C LEU A 338 13.35 -7.51 -5.38
N HIS A 339 13.01 -7.35 -4.11
CA HIS A 339 13.96 -7.24 -3.00
C HIS A 339 14.20 -8.61 -2.35
N ASP A 340 14.79 -9.55 -3.07
CA ASP A 340 15.01 -10.94 -2.66
C ASP A 340 16.43 -11.24 -2.14
N HIS A 341 17.32 -10.24 -2.17
CA HIS A 341 18.67 -10.36 -1.62
C HIS A 341 19.01 -9.18 -0.69
N SER A 342 19.84 -9.44 0.30
CA SER A 342 20.05 -8.52 1.43
C SER A 342 20.70 -7.20 1.05
N ASP A 343 21.64 -7.20 0.10
CA ASP A 343 22.49 -6.06 -0.24
C ASP A 343 21.93 -5.18 -1.39
N GLY A 344 20.88 -5.64 -2.09
CA GLY A 344 20.28 -4.93 -3.21
C GLY A 344 18.90 -5.43 -3.60
N HIS A 345 18.53 -5.23 -4.86
CA HIS A 345 17.28 -5.71 -5.44
C HIS A 345 17.43 -5.93 -6.95
N HIS A 346 16.62 -6.80 -7.50
CA HIS A 346 16.46 -6.90 -8.94
C HIS A 346 15.58 -5.75 -9.44
N TRP A 347 16.11 -4.97 -10.38
CA TRP A 347 15.40 -3.87 -11.00
C TRP A 347 15.34 -4.10 -12.51
N ILE A 348 14.23 -4.66 -12.98
CA ILE A 348 14.01 -4.97 -14.40
C ILE A 348 13.02 -3.95 -14.96
N THR A 349 13.55 -3.04 -15.78
CA THR A 349 12.77 -1.99 -16.44
C THR A 349 12.11 -2.48 -17.70
N PHE A 350 11.10 -1.77 -18.14
CA PHE A 350 10.39 -2.00 -19.39
C PHE A 350 10.57 -0.83 -20.34
N ASP A 351 10.37 -1.08 -21.62
CA ASP A 351 10.39 -0.04 -22.66
C ASP A 351 9.27 0.98 -22.46
N GLU A 352 9.37 2.13 -23.15
CA GLU A 352 8.45 3.25 -23.01
C GLU A 352 7.00 2.86 -23.31
N ASP A 353 6.78 2.05 -24.33
CA ASP A 353 5.45 1.61 -24.76
C ASP A 353 4.91 0.40 -23.99
N HIS A 354 5.69 -0.15 -23.07
CA HIS A 354 5.27 -1.33 -22.33
C HIS A 354 4.14 -1.01 -21.36
N VAL A 355 3.13 -1.87 -21.38
CA VAL A 355 2.02 -1.88 -20.42
C VAL A 355 1.68 -3.32 -20.07
N HIS A 356 1.53 -3.62 -18.79
CA HIS A 356 1.02 -4.91 -18.36
C HIS A 356 -0.22 -4.75 -17.50
N TYR A 357 -1.06 -5.78 -17.51
CA TYR A 357 -2.42 -5.73 -17.01
C TYR A 357 -2.62 -6.68 -15.84
N ILE A 358 -3.60 -6.36 -15.00
CA ILE A 358 -3.97 -7.14 -13.82
C ILE A 358 -5.33 -7.77 -14.09
N PRO A 359 -5.43 -9.12 -14.12
CA PRO A 359 -6.70 -9.81 -14.31
C PRO A 359 -7.51 -9.82 -13.01
N LEU A 360 -8.83 -9.71 -13.11
CA LEU A 360 -9.76 -9.87 -11.98
C LEU A 360 -9.61 -11.24 -11.31
N GLY A 361 -9.33 -12.26 -12.11
CA GLY A 361 -9.12 -13.62 -11.59
C GLY A 361 -8.04 -13.73 -10.53
N SER A 362 -7.01 -12.84 -10.55
CA SER A 362 -5.97 -12.81 -9.51
C SER A 362 -6.46 -12.25 -8.17
N LEU A 363 -7.61 -11.55 -8.17
CA LEU A 363 -8.20 -10.96 -6.98
C LEU A 363 -9.24 -11.89 -6.32
N ILE A 364 -9.75 -12.89 -7.02
CA ILE A 364 -10.87 -13.74 -6.58
C ILE A 364 -10.36 -15.10 -6.13
N PRO A 365 -10.43 -15.43 -4.82
CA PRO A 365 -10.15 -16.78 -4.33
C PRO A 365 -11.07 -17.81 -5.01
N GLU A 366 -10.52 -18.95 -5.43
CA GLU A 366 -11.29 -19.95 -6.17
C GLU A 366 -12.43 -20.56 -5.34
N GLU A 367 -12.25 -20.69 -4.04
CA GLU A 367 -13.15 -21.42 -3.14
C GLU A 367 -14.12 -20.51 -2.36
N CYS A 368 -14.21 -19.21 -2.68
CA CYS A 368 -15.08 -18.29 -1.93
C CYS A 368 -15.89 -17.38 -2.86
N ASP A 369 -17.22 -17.39 -2.68
CA ASP A 369 -18.19 -16.70 -3.53
C ASP A 369 -18.29 -15.18 -3.28
N ASN A 370 -17.83 -14.69 -2.12
CA ASN A 370 -18.05 -13.30 -1.70
C ASN A 370 -16.84 -12.65 -1.04
N LEU A 371 -15.65 -13.16 -1.35
CA LEU A 371 -14.38 -12.57 -0.94
C LEU A 371 -13.59 -12.12 -2.17
N VAL A 372 -13.06 -10.90 -2.13
CA VAL A 372 -12.16 -10.36 -3.16
C VAL A 372 -10.93 -9.81 -2.47
N ALA A 373 -9.75 -10.18 -2.93
CA ALA A 373 -8.48 -9.63 -2.44
C ALA A 373 -8.09 -8.36 -3.20
N ALA A 374 -7.32 -7.47 -2.57
CA ALA A 374 -6.78 -6.28 -3.24
C ALA A 374 -5.38 -5.92 -2.70
N GLY A 375 -4.56 -5.33 -3.56
CA GLY A 375 -3.21 -4.92 -3.20
C GLY A 375 -2.24 -6.11 -3.14
N ARG A 376 -1.44 -6.22 -2.08
CA ARG A 376 -0.43 -7.27 -1.90
C ARG A 376 -1.00 -8.69 -1.73
N CYS A 377 -2.31 -8.79 -1.52
CA CYS A 377 -3.00 -10.06 -1.27
C CYS A 377 -3.36 -10.85 -2.53
N ILE A 378 -3.21 -10.29 -3.74
CA ILE A 378 -3.60 -10.94 -4.99
C ILE A 378 -2.67 -12.09 -5.38
N ASP A 379 -3.16 -13.03 -6.20
CA ASP A 379 -2.38 -14.17 -6.67
C ASP A 379 -1.45 -13.81 -7.83
N ALA A 380 -0.15 -13.89 -7.59
CA ALA A 380 0.88 -13.65 -8.59
C ALA A 380 2.20 -14.32 -8.19
N ASP A 381 3.11 -14.51 -9.14
CA ASP A 381 4.52 -14.76 -8.86
C ASP A 381 5.10 -13.64 -7.98
N SER A 382 6.03 -13.95 -7.08
CA SER A 382 6.69 -12.94 -6.23
C SER A 382 7.28 -11.78 -7.03
N ALA A 383 7.91 -12.07 -8.17
CA ALA A 383 8.49 -11.05 -9.04
C ALA A 383 7.40 -10.25 -9.78
N ALA A 384 6.33 -10.90 -10.29
CA ALA A 384 5.20 -10.20 -10.88
C ALA A 384 4.49 -9.32 -9.84
N LEU A 385 4.26 -9.84 -8.63
CA LEU A 385 3.67 -9.09 -7.53
C LEU A 385 4.52 -7.86 -7.17
N SER A 386 5.84 -7.94 -7.26
CA SER A 386 6.73 -6.81 -6.97
C SER A 386 6.48 -5.58 -7.84
N SER A 387 5.97 -5.78 -9.06
CA SER A 387 5.56 -4.72 -9.97
C SER A 387 4.13 -4.23 -9.70
N VAL A 388 3.17 -5.12 -9.51
CA VAL A 388 1.75 -4.75 -9.43
C VAL A 388 1.27 -4.36 -8.02
N ARG A 389 2.07 -4.60 -6.96
CA ARG A 389 1.72 -4.24 -5.57
C ARG A 389 1.98 -2.78 -5.21
N VAL A 390 2.53 -1.98 -6.11
CA VAL A 390 2.76 -0.56 -5.84
C VAL A 390 1.45 0.22 -5.83
N MET A 391 1.46 1.46 -5.29
CA MET A 391 0.22 2.12 -4.88
C MET A 391 -0.75 2.43 -6.02
N GLY A 392 -0.26 2.77 -7.23
CA GLY A 392 -1.12 3.02 -8.38
C GLY A 392 -2.03 1.83 -8.70
N PRO A 393 -1.49 0.66 -9.04
CA PRO A 393 -2.29 -0.54 -9.24
C PRO A 393 -3.14 -0.94 -8.03
N CYS A 394 -2.64 -0.74 -6.79
CA CYS A 394 -3.41 -1.03 -5.59
C CYS A 394 -4.71 -0.22 -5.48
N ILE A 395 -4.71 1.05 -5.92
CA ILE A 395 -5.92 1.86 -6.00
C ILE A 395 -6.91 1.25 -7.00
N ALA A 396 -6.46 0.89 -8.20
CA ALA A 396 -7.29 0.26 -9.22
C ALA A 396 -7.88 -1.08 -8.73
N MET A 397 -7.07 -1.93 -8.07
CA MET A 397 -7.53 -3.20 -7.49
C MET A 397 -8.61 -2.98 -6.42
N GLY A 398 -8.43 -2.00 -5.53
CA GLY A 398 -9.42 -1.68 -4.51
C GLY A 398 -10.76 -1.27 -5.12
N MET A 399 -10.74 -0.38 -6.11
CA MET A 399 -11.93 0.02 -6.85
C MET A 399 -12.60 -1.16 -7.56
N ALA A 400 -11.81 -2.00 -8.23
CA ALA A 400 -12.29 -3.18 -8.92
C ALA A 400 -12.92 -4.21 -7.97
N ALA A 401 -12.35 -4.42 -6.78
CA ALA A 401 -12.92 -5.30 -5.76
C ALA A 401 -14.31 -4.82 -5.30
N ALA A 402 -14.47 -3.51 -5.09
CA ALA A 402 -15.78 -2.92 -4.77
C ALA A 402 -16.79 -3.12 -5.90
N HIS A 403 -16.38 -2.90 -7.14
CA HIS A 403 -17.24 -3.14 -8.31
C HIS A 403 -17.64 -4.60 -8.47
N ALA A 404 -16.73 -5.56 -8.24
CA ALA A 404 -17.01 -6.97 -8.32
C ALA A 404 -18.06 -7.41 -7.31
N LEU A 405 -17.93 -6.96 -6.04
CA LEU A 405 -18.92 -7.26 -5.00
C LEU A 405 -20.26 -6.58 -5.27
N ASP A 406 -20.27 -5.34 -5.75
CA ASP A 406 -21.51 -4.65 -6.11
C ASP A 406 -22.25 -5.35 -7.26
N LEU A 407 -21.52 -5.82 -8.28
CA LEU A 407 -22.08 -6.57 -9.41
C LEU A 407 -22.56 -7.97 -9.02
N SER A 408 -21.96 -8.59 -8.01
CA SER A 408 -22.40 -9.91 -7.53
C SER A 408 -23.75 -9.86 -6.81
N ALA A 409 -24.14 -8.70 -6.29
CA ALA A 409 -25.44 -8.46 -5.65
C ALA A 409 -25.87 -9.56 -4.67
N SER A 410 -25.02 -9.97 -3.74
CA SER A 410 -25.19 -11.09 -2.81
C SER A 410 -25.11 -12.50 -3.45
N GLY A 411 -24.86 -12.58 -4.76
CA GLY A 411 -24.53 -13.81 -5.47
C GLY A 411 -23.04 -14.16 -5.38
N SER A 412 -22.51 -14.81 -6.41
CA SER A 412 -21.10 -15.19 -6.49
C SER A 412 -20.30 -14.20 -7.33
N VAL A 413 -19.12 -13.78 -6.82
CA VAL A 413 -18.16 -12.98 -7.58
C VAL A 413 -17.61 -13.74 -8.81
N HIS A 414 -17.80 -15.05 -8.86
CA HIS A 414 -17.43 -15.88 -10.00
C HIS A 414 -18.41 -15.77 -11.18
N GLN A 415 -19.58 -15.17 -10.97
CA GLN A 415 -20.69 -15.12 -11.94
C GLN A 415 -21.12 -13.69 -12.28
N ILE A 416 -20.27 -12.71 -12.03
CA ILE A 416 -20.59 -11.31 -12.34
C ILE A 416 -20.63 -11.07 -13.85
N ASP A 417 -21.42 -10.06 -14.26
CA ASP A 417 -21.48 -9.60 -15.64
C ASP A 417 -20.16 -8.91 -16.02
N MET A 418 -19.32 -9.60 -16.78
CA MET A 418 -18.01 -9.09 -17.20
C MET A 418 -18.09 -7.91 -18.18
N ASP A 419 -19.19 -7.74 -18.92
CA ASP A 419 -19.36 -6.57 -19.76
C ASP A 419 -19.66 -5.32 -18.91
N GLN A 420 -20.42 -5.47 -17.84
CA GLN A 420 -20.58 -4.40 -16.88
C GLN A 420 -19.27 -4.10 -16.13
N MET A 421 -18.54 -5.14 -15.72
CA MET A 421 -17.25 -4.96 -15.05
C MET A 421 -16.28 -4.18 -15.93
N ARG A 422 -16.09 -4.58 -17.20
CA ARG A 422 -15.23 -3.87 -18.16
C ARG A 422 -15.61 -2.41 -18.32
N ARG A 423 -16.90 -2.09 -18.42
CA ARG A 423 -17.36 -0.68 -18.50
C ARG A 423 -16.99 0.12 -17.26
N ARG A 424 -17.11 -0.49 -16.06
CA ARG A 424 -16.82 0.21 -14.79
C ARG A 424 -15.34 0.47 -14.55
N VAL A 425 -14.45 -0.35 -15.11
CA VAL A 425 -13.00 -0.23 -14.94
C VAL A 425 -12.29 0.32 -16.18
N ALA A 426 -13.04 0.69 -17.22
CA ALA A 426 -12.49 1.10 -18.51
C ALA A 426 -11.44 2.22 -18.40
N GLU A 427 -11.64 3.18 -17.50
CA GLU A 427 -10.69 4.27 -17.27
C GLU A 427 -9.30 3.73 -16.85
N ASN A 428 -9.27 2.72 -15.99
CA ASN A 428 -8.02 2.12 -15.48
C ASN A 428 -7.38 1.12 -16.47
N VAL A 429 -8.07 0.73 -17.52
CA VAL A 429 -7.60 -0.27 -18.49
C VAL A 429 -7.26 0.34 -19.85
N GLU A 430 -7.99 1.37 -20.28
CA GLU A 430 -7.93 1.86 -21.67
C GLU A 430 -7.64 3.34 -21.80
N GLN A 431 -8.02 4.18 -20.82
CA GLN A 431 -7.93 5.62 -20.97
C GLN A 431 -6.47 6.09 -20.98
N GLN A 432 -6.10 6.87 -21.98
CA GLN A 432 -4.82 7.58 -22.05
C GLN A 432 -5.06 9.04 -21.71
N HIS A 433 -4.83 9.40 -20.47
CA HIS A 433 -4.99 10.76 -20.00
C HIS A 433 -3.62 11.39 -19.76
N TYR A 434 -3.24 12.34 -20.62
CA TYR A 434 -2.02 13.12 -20.48
C TYR A 434 -2.30 14.30 -19.55
N ARG A 435 -1.70 14.25 -18.36
CA ARG A 435 -1.92 15.24 -17.31
C ARG A 435 -1.20 16.56 -17.58
N TRP A 436 -0.13 16.51 -18.38
CA TRP A 436 0.70 17.66 -18.71
C TRP A 436 0.86 17.81 -20.22
N ASP A 437 0.94 19.04 -20.69
CA ASP A 437 1.38 19.28 -22.05
C ASP A 437 2.92 19.20 -22.17
N GLU A 438 3.44 19.15 -23.43
CA GLU A 438 4.87 19.03 -23.70
C GLU A 438 5.71 20.15 -23.08
N LYS A 439 5.16 21.36 -22.95
CA LYS A 439 5.87 22.51 -22.38
C LYS A 439 5.96 22.42 -20.84
N GLU A 440 4.90 21.96 -20.21
CA GLU A 440 4.86 21.73 -18.77
C GLU A 440 5.81 20.60 -18.36
N LEU A 441 5.88 19.53 -19.17
CA LEU A 441 6.82 18.43 -18.96
C LEU A 441 8.27 18.89 -19.10
N ALA A 442 8.59 19.65 -20.17
CA ALA A 442 9.94 20.18 -20.37
C ALA A 442 10.42 21.04 -19.19
N SER A 443 9.53 21.83 -18.58
CA SER A 443 9.86 22.64 -17.42
C SER A 443 10.09 21.83 -16.12
N LYS A 444 9.63 20.56 -16.06
CA LYS A 444 9.74 19.68 -14.89
C LYS A 444 10.94 18.71 -14.98
N VAL A 445 11.38 18.40 -16.21
CA VAL A 445 12.53 17.51 -16.45
C VAL A 445 13.86 18.23 -16.19
N ASP A 446 13.94 19.54 -16.46
CA ASP A 446 15.16 20.34 -16.24
C ASP A 446 15.45 20.67 -14.76
N ALA A 447 14.58 20.24 -13.84
CA ALA A 447 14.72 20.48 -12.40
C ALA A 447 15.16 19.23 -11.58
N SER A 448 15.57 18.13 -12.25
CA SER A 448 15.90 16.85 -11.60
C SER A 448 17.41 16.53 -11.61
#